data_278e60eb471e39fab2c4043a5f145c7f
#
_entry.id   278e60eb471e39fab2c4043a5f145c7f
#
_cell.length_a   1.000
_cell.length_b   1.000
_cell.length_c   1.000
_cell.angle_alpha   90.00
_cell.angle_beta   90.00
_cell.angle_gamma   90.00
#
_symmetry.space_group_name_H-M   'P 1'
#
loop_
_entity.id
_entity.type
_entity.pdbx_description
1 polymer ?
#
loop_
_entity_poly.entity_id
_entity_poly.type
_entity_poly.pdbx_seq_one_letter_code
_entity_poly.pdbx_strand_id
1 'polypeptide(L)'
;MLVACDVYRPAAIDQLEVLAQQENFPCHLNRETKDVPQIAREGWEESKKNGADLVIFDTAGRLQIDDDLVSELELLKREVNPHEILLVADAALGQEAVNVAKTFHERLNLTGIILTKVDGDARGGACLLYTSDAADD
;
A
#
# COMPACT_ATOMS: atom_id res chain seq x y z
N MET A 1 3.40 -6.61 -12.37
CA MET A 1 4.75 -6.41 -11.80
C MET A 1 4.64 -5.87 -10.38
N LEU A 2 5.46 -6.36 -9.47
CA LEU A 2 5.51 -5.91 -8.08
C LEU A 2 6.75 -5.05 -7.86
N VAL A 3 6.64 -4.01 -7.05
CA VAL A 3 7.76 -3.11 -6.69
C VAL A 3 7.84 -3.05 -5.16
N ALA A 4 8.99 -3.43 -4.62
CA ALA A 4 9.21 -3.49 -3.17
C ALA A 4 9.60 -2.12 -2.64
N CYS A 5 8.65 -1.42 -2.00
CA CYS A 5 8.85 -0.09 -1.43
C CYS A 5 8.88 -0.06 0.10
N ASP A 6 8.74 -1.21 0.77
CA ASP A 6 8.92 -1.31 2.22
C ASP A 6 10.40 -1.54 2.54
N VAL A 7 11.15 -0.46 2.61
CA VAL A 7 12.60 -0.51 2.77
C VAL A 7 13.04 -0.64 4.24
N TYR A 8 12.09 -0.54 5.18
CA TYR A 8 12.40 -0.57 6.61
C TYR A 8 12.41 -1.98 7.19
N ARG A 9 11.80 -2.94 6.49
CA ARG A 9 11.73 -4.33 6.92
C ARG A 9 12.33 -5.24 5.84
N PRO A 10 13.59 -5.68 6.01
CA PRO A 10 14.21 -6.57 5.02
C PRO A 10 13.39 -7.83 4.74
N ALA A 11 12.74 -8.39 5.77
CA ALA A 11 11.88 -9.55 5.61
C ALA A 11 10.69 -9.29 4.67
N ALA A 12 10.17 -8.06 4.62
CA ALA A 12 9.07 -7.70 3.72
C ALA A 12 9.51 -7.75 2.26
N ILE A 13 10.73 -7.29 1.97
CA ILE A 13 11.31 -7.38 0.61
C ILE A 13 11.45 -8.85 0.21
N ASP A 14 12.00 -9.67 1.09
CA ASP A 14 12.18 -11.10 0.84
C ASP A 14 10.84 -11.80 0.60
N GLN A 15 9.84 -11.50 1.40
CA GLN A 15 8.50 -12.07 1.25
C GLN A 15 7.87 -11.71 -0.08
N LEU A 16 7.98 -10.46 -0.50
CA LEU A 16 7.44 -10.00 -1.78
C LEU A 16 8.13 -10.69 -2.94
N GLU A 17 9.45 -10.84 -2.86
CA GLU A 17 10.24 -11.54 -3.88
C GLU A 17 9.80 -13.01 -4.02
N VAL A 18 9.63 -13.70 -2.89
CA VAL A 18 9.16 -15.10 -2.89
C VAL A 18 7.77 -15.20 -3.49
N LEU A 19 6.87 -14.32 -3.11
CA LEU A 19 5.50 -14.29 -3.64
C LEU A 19 5.51 -14.06 -5.16
N ALA A 20 6.31 -13.12 -5.62
CA ALA A 20 6.44 -12.84 -7.05
C ALA A 20 6.95 -14.06 -7.82
N GLN A 21 7.94 -14.77 -7.26
CA GLN A 21 8.47 -15.98 -7.88
C GLN A 21 7.42 -17.11 -7.94
N GLN A 22 6.66 -17.30 -6.86
CA GLN A 22 5.63 -18.32 -6.79
C GLN A 22 4.52 -18.08 -7.82
N GLU A 23 4.15 -16.84 -8.05
CA GLU A 23 3.08 -16.47 -8.97
C GLU A 23 3.59 -16.11 -10.38
N ASN A 24 4.88 -16.20 -10.61
CA ASN A 24 5.54 -15.86 -11.87
C ASN A 24 5.33 -14.40 -12.29
N PHE A 25 5.37 -13.47 -11.32
CA PHE A 25 5.31 -12.05 -11.60
C PHE A 25 6.71 -11.42 -11.57
N PRO A 26 7.01 -10.47 -12.47
CA PRO A 26 8.22 -9.67 -12.34
C PRO A 26 8.18 -8.86 -11.03
N CYS A 27 9.34 -8.75 -10.40
CA CYS A 27 9.48 -7.98 -9.15
C CYS A 27 10.71 -7.10 -9.22
N HIS A 28 10.54 -5.81 -8.95
CA HIS A 28 11.65 -4.89 -8.79
C HIS A 28 11.92 -4.68 -7.31
N LEU A 29 13.17 -4.80 -6.93
CA LEU A 29 13.62 -4.52 -5.56
C LEU A 29 15.02 -3.90 -5.61
N ASN A 30 15.34 -3.09 -4.62
CA ASN A 30 16.65 -2.49 -4.47
C ASN A 30 17.01 -2.44 -2.99
N ARG A 31 17.97 -3.27 -2.57
CA ARG A 31 18.41 -3.35 -1.18
C ARG A 31 19.52 -2.35 -0.85
N GLU A 32 20.02 -1.64 -1.84
CA GLU A 32 21.16 -0.73 -1.68
C GLU A 32 20.76 0.67 -1.25
N THR A 33 19.49 1.04 -1.41
CA THR A 33 18.99 2.37 -1.05
C THR A 33 17.70 2.26 -0.24
N LYS A 34 17.43 3.30 0.54
CA LYS A 34 16.17 3.51 1.25
C LYS A 34 15.36 4.67 0.67
N ASP A 35 15.78 5.17 -0.49
CA ASP A 35 15.06 6.23 -1.20
C ASP A 35 13.88 5.62 -1.95
N VAL A 36 12.71 5.64 -1.30
CA VAL A 36 11.48 5.05 -1.85
C VAL A 36 11.07 5.67 -3.20
N PRO A 37 11.08 7.01 -3.38
CA PRO A 37 10.82 7.59 -4.69
C PRO A 37 11.75 7.09 -5.79
N GLN A 38 13.03 6.90 -5.50
CA GLN A 38 13.99 6.35 -6.45
C GLN A 38 13.62 4.91 -6.85
N ILE A 39 13.32 4.07 -5.86
CA ILE A 39 12.93 2.68 -6.09
C ILE A 39 11.67 2.63 -6.96
N ALA A 40 10.71 3.49 -6.68
CA ALA A 40 9.48 3.57 -7.45
C ALA A 40 9.71 3.98 -8.91
N ARG A 41 10.60 4.97 -9.15
CA ARG A 41 10.97 5.36 -10.51
C ARG A 41 11.63 4.22 -11.26
N GLU A 42 12.57 3.53 -10.62
CA GLU A 42 13.25 2.38 -11.21
C GLU A 42 12.26 1.28 -11.59
N GLY A 43 11.35 0.96 -10.66
CA GLY A 43 10.31 -0.05 -10.87
C GLY A 43 9.34 0.34 -12.00
N TRP A 44 8.96 1.59 -12.05
CA TRP A 44 8.10 2.11 -13.11
C TRP A 44 8.77 1.98 -14.49
N GLU A 45 10.03 2.38 -14.61
CA GLU A 45 10.78 2.27 -15.87
C GLU A 45 10.96 0.80 -16.28
N GLU A 46 11.24 -0.08 -15.32
CA GLU A 46 11.35 -1.51 -15.58
C GLU A 46 10.02 -2.11 -16.04
N SER A 47 8.91 -1.66 -15.47
CA SER A 47 7.58 -2.13 -15.87
C SER A 47 7.26 -1.81 -17.32
N LYS A 48 7.68 -0.64 -17.80
CA LYS A 48 7.52 -0.27 -19.21
C LYS A 48 8.34 -1.17 -20.12
N LYS A 49 9.57 -1.49 -19.73
CA LYS A 49 10.43 -2.39 -20.49
C LYS A 49 9.88 -3.81 -20.57
N ASN A 50 9.23 -4.25 -19.49
CA ASN A 50 8.63 -5.58 -19.41
C ASN A 50 7.22 -5.66 -20.04
N GLY A 51 6.66 -4.53 -20.46
CA GLY A 51 5.30 -4.48 -20.99
C GLY A 51 4.25 -4.86 -19.97
N ALA A 52 4.45 -4.50 -18.70
CA ALA A 52 3.51 -4.81 -17.63
C ALA A 52 2.21 -4.04 -17.77
N ASP A 53 1.08 -4.72 -17.64
CA ASP A 53 -0.25 -4.11 -17.68
C ASP A 53 -0.66 -3.52 -16.34
N LEU A 54 -0.08 -4.02 -15.25
CA LEU A 54 -0.38 -3.61 -13.88
C LEU A 54 0.91 -3.54 -13.08
N VAL A 55 1.06 -2.47 -12.32
CA VAL A 55 2.18 -2.32 -11.37
C VAL A 55 1.63 -2.08 -9.98
N ILE A 56 2.09 -2.85 -9.01
CA ILE A 56 1.71 -2.70 -7.60
C ILE A 56 2.95 -2.29 -6.81
N PHE A 57 2.87 -1.13 -6.15
CA PHE A 57 3.90 -0.65 -5.25
C PHE A 57 3.55 -1.07 -3.83
N ASP A 58 4.32 -1.98 -3.26
CA ASP A 58 4.12 -2.48 -1.90
C ASP A 58 4.86 -1.59 -0.91
N THR A 59 4.11 -0.83 -0.13
CA THR A 59 4.64 0.19 0.76
C THR A 59 4.68 -0.25 2.21
N ALA A 60 5.46 0.46 3.03
CA ALA A 60 5.56 0.21 4.46
C ALA A 60 4.21 0.38 5.14
N GLY A 61 3.92 -0.53 6.08
CA GLY A 61 2.76 -0.44 6.96
C GLY A 61 3.20 -0.38 8.41
N ARG A 62 2.47 0.37 9.23
CA ARG A 62 2.70 0.47 10.66
C ARG A 62 1.39 0.46 11.42
N LEU A 63 1.43 -0.01 12.67
CA LEU A 63 0.25 -0.03 13.54
C LEU A 63 -0.19 1.37 13.94
N GLN A 64 0.75 2.31 13.99
CA GLN A 64 0.46 3.71 14.33
C GLN A 64 0.74 4.58 13.13
N ILE A 65 -0.10 5.59 12.95
CA ILE A 65 0.07 6.56 11.89
C ILE A 65 1.23 7.48 12.31
N ASP A 66 2.24 7.48 11.48
CA ASP A 66 3.47 8.25 11.65
C ASP A 66 3.47 9.31 10.55
N ASP A 67 3.65 10.57 10.94
CA ASP A 67 3.67 11.66 9.97
C ASP A 67 4.77 11.50 8.93
N ASP A 68 5.92 10.95 9.33
CA ASP A 68 7.02 10.68 8.39
C ASP A 68 6.62 9.65 7.34
N LEU A 69 5.89 8.60 7.74
CA LEU A 69 5.37 7.60 6.81
C LEU A 69 4.40 8.21 5.82
N VAL A 70 3.45 9.01 6.30
CA VAL A 70 2.45 9.65 5.44
C VAL A 70 3.11 10.61 4.46
N SER A 71 4.10 11.37 4.93
CA SER A 71 4.87 12.27 4.06
C SER A 71 5.62 11.51 2.97
N GLU A 72 6.21 10.37 3.31
CA GLU A 72 6.88 9.50 2.34
C GLU A 72 5.90 8.97 1.29
N LEU A 73 4.71 8.57 1.73
CA LEU A 73 3.66 8.09 0.83
C LEU A 73 3.13 9.22 -0.08
N GLU A 74 3.06 10.44 0.42
CA GLU A 74 2.71 11.60 -0.40
C GLU A 74 3.74 11.85 -1.50
N LEU A 75 5.03 11.72 -1.18
CA LEU A 75 6.11 11.83 -2.17
C LEU A 75 6.01 10.70 -3.21
N LEU A 76 5.77 9.49 -2.76
CA LEU A 76 5.59 8.35 -3.65
C LEU A 76 4.39 8.56 -4.58
N LYS A 77 3.28 9.05 -4.06
CA LYS A 77 2.09 9.38 -4.85
C LYS A 77 2.40 10.36 -5.96
N ARG A 78 3.16 11.42 -5.67
CA ARG A 78 3.57 12.40 -6.67
C ARG A 78 4.47 11.80 -7.74
N GLU A 79 5.36 10.90 -7.32
CA GLU A 79 6.33 10.29 -8.21
C GLU A 79 5.69 9.36 -9.25
N VAL A 80 4.75 8.52 -8.81
CA VAL A 80 4.16 7.50 -9.68
C VAL A 80 2.78 7.84 -10.19
N ASN A 81 2.11 8.81 -9.59
CA ASN A 81 0.75 9.23 -9.96
C ASN A 81 -0.18 8.02 -10.14
N PRO A 82 -0.46 7.24 -9.09
CA PRO A 82 -1.17 5.97 -9.20
C PRO A 82 -2.64 6.17 -9.57
N HIS A 83 -3.23 5.20 -10.26
CA HIS A 83 -4.65 5.17 -10.54
C HIS A 83 -5.47 4.80 -9.31
N GLU A 84 -4.90 3.94 -8.46
CA GLU A 84 -5.54 3.44 -7.24
C GLU A 84 -4.60 3.56 -6.06
N ILE A 85 -5.13 3.96 -4.91
CA ILE A 85 -4.43 3.94 -3.62
C ILE A 85 -5.29 3.15 -2.65
N LEU A 86 -4.84 1.95 -2.28
CA LEU A 86 -5.58 1.03 -1.45
C LEU A 86 -4.94 0.94 -0.07
N LEU A 87 -5.74 1.11 0.96
CA LEU A 87 -5.33 0.86 2.33
C LEU A 87 -5.70 -0.58 2.71
N VAL A 88 -4.73 -1.34 3.20
CA VAL A 88 -4.98 -2.66 3.76
C VAL A 88 -5.14 -2.50 5.27
N ALA A 89 -6.31 -2.83 5.79
CA ALA A 89 -6.64 -2.67 7.19
C ALA A 89 -7.13 -3.98 7.80
N ASP A 90 -6.80 -4.19 9.08
CA ASP A 90 -7.22 -5.36 9.84
C ASP A 90 -8.62 -5.09 10.41
N ALA A 91 -9.61 -5.88 10.00
CA ALA A 91 -10.98 -5.75 10.45
C ALA A 91 -11.13 -5.97 11.96
N ALA A 92 -10.21 -6.72 12.58
CA ALA A 92 -10.21 -6.95 14.02
C ALA A 92 -9.97 -5.67 14.84
N LEU A 93 -9.40 -4.63 14.24
CA LEU A 93 -9.17 -3.34 14.90
C LEU A 93 -10.44 -2.50 15.06
N GLY A 94 -11.54 -2.86 14.38
CA GLY A 94 -12.82 -2.18 14.52
C GLY A 94 -12.74 -0.67 14.25
N GLN A 95 -13.14 0.15 15.22
CA GLN A 95 -13.17 1.61 15.09
C GLN A 95 -11.77 2.20 14.82
N GLU A 96 -10.72 1.58 15.32
CA GLU A 96 -9.37 2.04 15.06
C GLU A 96 -9.03 1.97 13.57
N ALA A 97 -9.50 0.93 12.87
CA ALA A 97 -9.33 0.83 11.43
C ALA A 97 -10.00 2.00 10.70
N VAL A 98 -11.16 2.43 11.16
CA VAL A 98 -11.88 3.61 10.60
C VAL A 98 -11.03 4.87 10.79
N ASN A 99 -10.48 5.07 11.99
CA ASN A 99 -9.68 6.24 12.31
C ASN A 99 -8.41 6.31 11.45
N VAL A 100 -7.75 5.17 11.28
CA VAL A 100 -6.58 5.05 10.41
C VAL A 100 -6.94 5.39 8.97
N ALA A 101 -8.04 4.83 8.47
CA ALA A 101 -8.50 5.06 7.11
C ALA A 101 -8.82 6.55 6.87
N LYS A 102 -9.48 7.21 7.80
CA LYS A 102 -9.79 8.64 7.68
C LYS A 102 -8.53 9.48 7.58
N THR A 103 -7.53 9.21 8.43
CA THR A 103 -6.28 9.96 8.42
C THR A 103 -5.52 9.79 7.11
N PHE A 104 -5.40 8.55 6.62
CA PHE A 104 -4.76 8.31 5.33
C PHE A 104 -5.55 8.93 4.17
N HIS A 105 -6.87 8.85 4.23
CA HIS A 105 -7.71 9.44 3.17
C HIS A 105 -7.57 10.96 3.09
N GLU A 106 -7.50 11.64 4.22
CA GLU A 106 -7.31 13.10 4.26
C GLU A 106 -6.01 13.54 3.58
N ARG A 107 -4.95 12.75 3.71
CA ARG A 107 -3.62 13.07 3.18
C ARG A 107 -3.38 12.51 1.79
N LEU A 108 -3.86 11.31 1.51
CA LEU A 108 -3.53 10.55 0.29
C LEU A 108 -4.67 10.41 -0.70
N ASN A 109 -5.89 10.69 -0.28
CA ASN A 109 -7.08 10.52 -1.11
C ASN A 109 -7.23 9.07 -1.58
N LEU A 110 -7.45 8.16 -0.62
CA LEU A 110 -7.60 6.73 -0.88
C LEU A 110 -8.72 6.45 -1.89
N THR A 111 -8.51 5.48 -2.75
CA THR A 111 -9.53 5.01 -3.70
C THR A 111 -10.26 3.77 -3.22
N GLY A 112 -9.72 3.07 -2.22
CA GLY A 112 -10.37 1.90 -1.65
C GLY A 112 -9.69 1.37 -0.41
N ILE A 113 -10.33 0.41 0.23
CA ILE A 113 -9.81 -0.27 1.41
C ILE A 113 -9.97 -1.77 1.20
N ILE A 114 -8.95 -2.52 1.60
CA ILE A 114 -8.97 -3.98 1.64
C ILE A 114 -9.00 -4.36 3.12
N LEU A 115 -10.06 -5.04 3.55
CA LEU A 115 -10.17 -5.53 4.91
C LEU A 115 -9.64 -6.96 4.99
N THR A 116 -8.74 -7.19 5.93
CA THR A 116 -8.23 -8.53 6.24
C THR A 116 -8.87 -9.05 7.52
N LYS A 117 -8.80 -10.37 7.74
CA LYS A 117 -9.27 -11.03 8.97
C LYS A 117 -10.76 -10.83 9.23
N VAL A 118 -11.56 -10.75 8.17
CA VAL A 118 -13.02 -10.58 8.26
C VAL A 118 -13.75 -11.84 8.75
N ASP A 119 -13.06 -12.97 8.80
CA ASP A 119 -13.54 -14.25 9.30
C ASP A 119 -13.51 -14.35 10.84
N GLY A 120 -12.96 -13.35 11.52
CA GLY A 120 -12.94 -13.27 12.98
C GLY A 120 -14.23 -12.65 13.53
N ASP A 121 -14.23 -12.31 14.84
CA ASP A 121 -15.37 -11.73 15.53
C ASP A 121 -15.66 -10.26 15.15
N ALA A 122 -14.76 -9.63 14.41
CA ALA A 122 -14.96 -8.29 13.91
C ALA A 122 -16.07 -8.29 12.86
N ARG A 123 -17.06 -7.40 13.01
CA ARG A 123 -18.29 -7.43 12.23
C ARG A 123 -18.23 -6.65 10.93
N GLY A 124 -17.07 -6.26 10.47
CA GLY A 124 -16.93 -5.47 9.24
C GLY A 124 -17.55 -4.07 9.32
N GLY A 125 -17.88 -3.60 10.53
CA GLY A 125 -18.50 -2.29 10.72
C GLY A 125 -17.62 -1.14 10.24
N ALA A 126 -16.31 -1.31 10.28
CA ALA A 126 -15.37 -0.32 9.77
C ALA A 126 -15.58 -0.07 8.27
N CYS A 127 -15.81 -1.14 7.51
CA CYS A 127 -16.04 -1.03 6.06
C CYS A 127 -17.33 -0.26 5.76
N LEU A 128 -18.41 -0.58 6.48
CA LEU A 128 -19.70 0.07 6.28
C LEU A 128 -19.65 1.57 6.58
N LEU A 129 -18.98 1.94 7.68
CA LEU A 129 -18.85 3.35 8.06
C LEU A 129 -18.05 4.13 7.02
N TYR A 130 -16.95 3.55 6.56
CA TYR A 130 -16.13 4.22 5.55
C TYR A 130 -16.89 4.37 4.22
N THR A 131 -17.59 3.34 3.79
CA THR A 131 -18.37 3.37 2.56
C THR A 131 -19.46 4.43 2.61
N SER A 132 -20.13 4.57 3.75
CA SER A 132 -21.16 5.59 3.96
C SER A 132 -20.57 7.00 3.85
N ASP A 133 -19.44 7.25 4.51
CA ASP A 133 -18.79 8.55 4.46
C ASP A 133 -18.32 8.88 3.04
N ALA A 134 -17.80 7.90 2.31
CA ALA A 134 -17.36 8.09 0.94
C ALA A 134 -18.52 8.35 -0.03
N ALA A 135 -19.70 7.80 0.25
CA ALA A 135 -20.89 8.00 -0.58
C ALA A 135 -21.47 9.40 -0.40
N ASP A 136 -21.23 10.07 0.72
CA ASP A 136 -21.71 11.42 1.01
C ASP A 136 -20.84 12.53 0.40
N ASP A 137 -19.68 12.16 -0.09
CA ASP A 137 -18.73 13.07 -0.78
C ASP A 137 -18.98 13.04 -2.31
#